data_87c64e15d26903fee43d9a2f0a8b4014
#
_entry.id   87c64e15d26903fee43d9a2f0a8b4014
#
_cell.length_a   1.000
_cell.length_b   1.000
_cell.length_c   1.000
_cell.angle_alpha   90.00
_cell.angle_beta   90.00
_cell.angle_gamma   90.00
#
_symmetry.space_group_name_H-M   'P 1'
#
loop_
_entity.id
_entity.type
_entity.pdbx_description
1 polymer ?
#
loop_
_entity_poly.entity_id
_entity_poly.type
_entity_poly.pdbx_seq_one_letter_code
_entity_poly.pdbx_strand_id
1 'polypeptide(L)'
;IERNGESGPQSLKWTAKYGSVITSGYEAGSTDGMNEKGLVANILYLAESQYPKPVEGRPFLSISLWAQYVLDNFATVDEAVEHLRTEPFNLLAPELPNGSPAALHLAISDSTGDSAIFEYLDGKLRIHHGKQYKVMTNSPAYDKQLALNEYWEEIGGLTFLPGTNRAADRFARASFLLGAIPKQADPNYIKSVPGQSFDFQAVASVMGVQRAVSVPLGITTPDQPNISSTIWRSISDQKNLIYYFDSATRPNTFWVSLSQLDLKPGAPIKKLTIQNGEVFSGEVAAEFKPAKPFHFLPGNPE
;
A
#
# COMPACT_ATOMS: atom_id res chain seq x y z
N ILE A 1 18.14 -10.46 -4.73
CA ILE A 1 18.72 -9.35 -3.96
C ILE A 1 18.86 -9.81 -2.52
N GLU A 2 20.05 -9.62 -1.94
CA GLU A 2 20.25 -9.73 -0.50
C GLU A 2 19.82 -8.43 0.18
N ARG A 3 19.13 -8.57 1.31
CA ARG A 3 18.62 -7.44 2.07
C ARG A 3 19.03 -7.50 3.53
N ASN A 4 19.04 -6.34 4.13
CA ASN A 4 19.33 -6.11 5.53
C ASN A 4 18.19 -5.29 6.15
N GLY A 5 17.78 -5.59 7.38
CA GLY A 5 16.70 -4.91 8.11
C GLY A 5 16.97 -3.47 8.51
N GLU A 6 18.11 -2.90 8.12
CA GLU A 6 18.51 -1.51 8.36
C GLU A 6 18.36 -1.07 9.83
N SER A 7 18.84 -1.91 10.76
CA SER A 7 18.67 -1.71 12.21
C SER A 7 19.92 -2.11 13.01
N GLY A 8 21.10 -1.84 12.46
CA GLY A 8 22.39 -2.12 13.10
C GLY A 8 22.83 -3.58 13.03
N PRO A 9 23.73 -4.02 13.91
CA PRO A 9 24.40 -5.35 13.81
C PRO A 9 23.45 -6.55 13.92
N GLN A 10 22.32 -6.40 14.63
CA GLN A 10 21.32 -7.45 14.80
C GLN A 10 20.18 -7.37 13.78
N SER A 11 20.38 -6.66 12.67
CA SER A 11 19.39 -6.57 11.62
C SER A 11 19.03 -7.93 11.05
N LEU A 12 17.76 -8.14 10.76
CA LEU A 12 17.25 -9.27 10.00
C LEU A 12 17.93 -9.30 8.62
N LYS A 13 18.38 -10.48 8.18
CA LYS A 13 18.93 -10.68 6.85
C LYS A 13 18.11 -11.67 6.07
N TRP A 14 17.84 -11.38 4.80
CA TRP A 14 17.12 -12.29 3.91
C TRP A 14 17.56 -12.10 2.46
N THR A 15 17.29 -13.07 1.63
CA THR A 15 17.36 -12.97 0.17
C THR A 15 15.96 -12.92 -0.40
N ALA A 16 15.67 -11.92 -1.21
CA ALA A 16 14.35 -11.80 -1.85
C ALA A 16 14.07 -13.03 -2.72
N LYS A 17 12.94 -13.69 -2.47
CA LYS A 17 12.45 -14.83 -3.26
C LYS A 17 11.74 -14.37 -4.52
N TYR A 18 11.08 -13.22 -4.45
CA TYR A 18 10.27 -12.67 -5.53
C TYR A 18 10.74 -11.29 -5.94
N GLY A 19 10.67 -11.00 -7.23
CA GLY A 19 10.83 -9.66 -7.76
C GLY A 19 9.57 -8.83 -7.56
N SER A 20 9.72 -7.52 -7.38
CA SER A 20 8.61 -6.60 -7.13
C SER A 20 8.81 -5.24 -7.76
N VAL A 21 7.69 -4.55 -8.01
CA VAL A 21 7.64 -3.11 -8.27
C VAL A 21 7.13 -2.43 -7.02
N ILE A 22 7.81 -1.37 -6.60
CA ILE A 22 7.43 -0.60 -5.42
C ILE A 22 7.37 0.88 -5.73
N THR A 23 6.54 1.61 -4.99
CA THR A 23 6.61 3.05 -4.87
C THR A 23 7.31 3.41 -3.56
N SER A 24 8.33 4.25 -3.66
CA SER A 24 9.05 4.76 -2.49
C SER A 24 8.46 6.10 -2.04
N GLY A 25 8.14 6.22 -0.77
CA GLY A 25 7.73 7.47 -0.14
C GLY A 25 8.91 8.15 0.56
N TYR A 26 9.03 9.47 0.38
CA TYR A 26 10.06 10.33 0.99
C TYR A 26 11.51 9.87 0.75
N GLU A 27 11.74 9.00 -0.22
CA GLU A 27 13.02 8.28 -0.36
C GLU A 27 13.45 7.54 0.92
N ALA A 28 12.48 7.11 1.73
CA ALA A 28 12.72 6.51 3.05
C ALA A 28 12.35 5.03 3.12
N GLY A 29 11.33 4.59 2.36
CA GLY A 29 10.84 3.21 2.44
C GLY A 29 9.88 2.83 1.33
N SER A 30 9.54 1.54 1.25
CA SER A 30 8.47 1.05 0.39
C SER A 30 7.13 1.40 1.00
N THR A 31 6.35 2.25 0.33
CA THR A 31 5.00 2.63 0.78
C THR A 31 3.92 1.71 0.25
N ASP A 32 4.08 1.27 -0.98
CA ASP A 32 3.22 0.27 -1.61
C ASP A 32 3.98 -0.45 -2.74
N GLY A 33 3.44 -1.58 -3.19
CA GLY A 33 4.00 -2.32 -4.29
C GLY A 33 3.29 -3.64 -4.55
N MET A 34 3.71 -4.31 -5.62
CA MET A 34 3.24 -5.62 -6.03
C MET A 34 4.41 -6.50 -6.45
N ASN A 35 4.43 -7.77 -6.02
CA ASN A 35 5.41 -8.73 -6.47
C ASN A 35 4.93 -9.55 -7.68
N GLU A 36 5.84 -10.33 -8.26
CA GLU A 36 5.59 -11.18 -9.43
C GLU A 36 4.57 -12.31 -9.20
N LYS A 37 4.11 -12.53 -7.97
CA LYS A 37 3.02 -13.45 -7.62
C LYS A 37 1.67 -12.75 -7.48
N GLY A 38 1.63 -11.43 -7.61
CA GLY A 38 0.43 -10.62 -7.45
C GLY A 38 0.09 -10.32 -5.99
N LEU A 39 1.00 -10.61 -5.04
CA LEU A 39 0.85 -10.13 -3.68
C LEU A 39 1.13 -8.62 -3.65
N VAL A 40 0.24 -7.87 -3.04
CA VAL A 40 0.30 -6.42 -2.85
C VAL A 40 0.52 -6.11 -1.38
N ALA A 41 1.35 -5.12 -1.09
CA ALA A 41 1.56 -4.59 0.25
C ALA A 41 1.48 -3.07 0.25
N ASN A 42 0.76 -2.49 1.21
CA ASN A 42 0.55 -1.05 1.36
C ASN A 42 0.78 -0.66 2.82
N ILE A 43 1.50 0.43 3.05
CA ILE A 43 1.70 1.01 4.38
C ILE A 43 1.03 2.39 4.42
N LEU A 44 0.25 2.62 5.48
CA LEU A 44 -0.36 3.92 5.76
C LEU A 44 -0.05 4.36 7.18
N TYR A 45 -0.21 5.66 7.44
CA TYR A 45 -0.06 6.23 8.77
C TYR A 45 -1.25 5.86 9.67
N LEU A 46 -0.94 5.43 10.90
CA LEU A 46 -1.90 5.17 11.96
C LEU A 46 -1.36 5.78 13.27
N ALA A 47 -1.96 6.86 13.74
CA ALA A 47 -1.49 7.58 14.92
C ALA A 47 -1.47 6.73 16.21
N GLU A 48 -2.32 5.73 16.27
CA GLU A 48 -2.46 4.80 17.40
C GLU A 48 -1.42 3.68 17.41
N SER A 49 -0.59 3.56 16.36
CA SER A 49 0.43 2.50 16.30
C SER A 49 1.43 2.63 17.44
N GLN A 50 1.57 1.56 18.21
CA GLN A 50 2.53 1.43 19.31
C GLN A 50 3.17 0.05 19.21
N TYR A 51 4.44 0.03 18.81
CA TYR A 51 5.19 -1.21 18.66
C TYR A 51 5.60 -1.79 20.01
N PRO A 52 5.71 -3.13 20.14
CA PRO A 52 6.17 -3.76 21.38
C PRO A 52 7.61 -3.39 21.70
N LYS A 53 7.97 -3.51 22.96
CA LYS A 53 9.39 -3.45 23.35
C LYS A 53 10.14 -4.61 22.66
N PRO A 54 11.39 -4.38 22.23
CA PRO A 54 12.18 -5.44 21.62
C PRO A 54 12.30 -6.66 22.51
N VAL A 55 12.15 -7.83 21.90
CA VAL A 55 12.38 -9.14 22.54
C VAL A 55 13.82 -9.55 22.27
N GLU A 56 14.56 -9.87 23.33
CA GLU A 56 15.94 -10.34 23.25
C GLU A 56 16.08 -11.58 22.36
N GLY A 57 17.11 -11.59 21.52
CA GLY A 57 17.38 -12.70 20.59
C GLY A 57 16.58 -12.65 19.26
N ARG A 58 15.60 -11.77 19.13
CA ARG A 58 14.93 -11.55 17.85
C ARG A 58 15.70 -10.52 17.01
N PRO A 59 15.90 -10.75 15.69
CA PRO A 59 16.51 -9.76 14.81
C PRO A 59 15.62 -8.53 14.65
N PHE A 60 16.20 -7.44 14.18
CA PHE A 60 15.51 -6.17 14.00
C PHE A 60 15.17 -5.91 12.52
N LEU A 61 14.00 -5.34 12.28
CA LEU A 61 13.54 -4.84 10.99
C LEU A 61 13.06 -3.40 11.12
N SER A 62 13.65 -2.48 10.34
CA SER A 62 13.10 -1.14 10.22
C SER A 62 11.73 -1.19 9.53
N ILE A 63 10.77 -0.41 10.03
CA ILE A 63 9.42 -0.34 9.46
C ILE A 63 9.42 0.16 8.01
N SER A 64 10.46 0.88 7.60
CA SER A 64 10.67 1.32 6.21
C SER A 64 10.75 0.16 5.21
N LEU A 65 11.11 -1.03 5.71
CA LEU A 65 11.23 -2.29 4.97
C LEU A 65 10.05 -3.25 5.17
N TRP A 66 9.05 -2.91 5.98
CA TRP A 66 7.99 -3.87 6.34
C TRP A 66 7.22 -4.36 5.11
N ALA A 67 6.74 -3.46 4.25
CA ALA A 67 6.11 -3.83 2.99
C ALA A 67 7.07 -4.58 2.06
N GLN A 68 8.33 -4.13 1.96
CA GLN A 68 9.33 -4.81 1.13
C GLN A 68 9.62 -6.24 1.60
N TYR A 69 9.70 -6.46 2.91
CA TYR A 69 9.89 -7.79 3.47
C TYR A 69 8.77 -8.76 3.07
N VAL A 70 7.53 -8.27 3.11
CA VAL A 70 6.36 -9.05 2.68
C VAL A 70 6.44 -9.38 1.18
N LEU A 71 6.70 -8.39 0.34
CA LEU A 71 6.79 -8.57 -1.12
C LEU A 71 7.94 -9.50 -1.52
N ASP A 72 9.06 -9.46 -0.78
CA ASP A 72 10.23 -10.28 -1.06
C ASP A 72 10.03 -11.77 -0.70
N ASN A 73 9.19 -12.08 0.30
CA ASN A 73 9.19 -13.40 0.94
C ASN A 73 7.96 -14.25 0.68
N PHE A 74 6.79 -13.66 0.38
CA PHE A 74 5.52 -14.38 0.32
C PHE A 74 4.85 -14.26 -1.03
N ALA A 75 4.15 -15.33 -1.43
CA ALA A 75 3.34 -15.37 -2.64
C ALA A 75 1.87 -15.05 -2.37
N THR A 76 1.38 -15.36 -1.17
CA THR A 76 -0.03 -15.21 -0.79
C THR A 76 -0.19 -14.50 0.55
N VAL A 77 -1.42 -14.00 0.79
CA VAL A 77 -1.79 -13.41 2.08
C VAL A 77 -1.68 -14.42 3.20
N ASP A 78 -2.14 -15.64 2.98
CA ASP A 78 -2.16 -16.69 4.00
C ASP A 78 -0.74 -17.03 4.48
N GLU A 79 0.22 -17.25 3.54
CA GLU A 79 1.63 -17.45 3.88
C GLU A 79 2.20 -16.31 4.73
N ALA A 80 1.89 -15.07 4.35
CA ALA A 80 2.37 -13.90 5.08
C ALA A 80 1.76 -13.79 6.47
N VAL A 81 0.46 -14.05 6.61
CA VAL A 81 -0.26 -14.04 7.90
C VAL A 81 0.27 -15.10 8.85
N GLU A 82 0.43 -16.35 8.38
CA GLU A 82 0.97 -17.42 9.19
C GLU A 82 2.34 -17.10 9.75
N HIS A 83 3.22 -16.55 8.90
CA HIS A 83 4.57 -16.18 9.29
C HIS A 83 4.59 -14.97 10.24
N LEU A 84 3.93 -13.87 9.88
CA LEU A 84 3.99 -12.62 10.65
C LEU A 84 3.29 -12.72 11.99
N ARG A 85 2.30 -13.60 12.13
CA ARG A 85 1.64 -13.91 13.42
C ARG A 85 2.61 -14.39 14.48
N THR A 86 3.72 -15.00 14.09
CA THR A 86 4.75 -15.47 15.02
C THR A 86 5.66 -14.36 15.53
N GLU A 87 5.52 -13.14 15.00
CA GLU A 87 6.37 -11.98 15.30
C GLU A 87 7.88 -12.33 15.20
N PRO A 88 8.38 -12.73 14.01
CA PRO A 88 9.71 -13.31 13.85
C PRO A 88 10.87 -12.31 14.02
N PHE A 89 10.56 -11.02 14.10
CA PHE A 89 11.51 -9.93 14.28
C PHE A 89 10.93 -8.82 15.18
N ASN A 90 11.80 -7.99 15.70
CA ASN A 90 11.45 -6.75 16.36
C ASN A 90 11.28 -5.66 15.29
N LEU A 91 10.11 -5.03 15.23
CA LEU A 91 9.85 -3.94 14.30
C LEU A 91 10.28 -2.62 14.96
N LEU A 92 11.13 -1.86 14.28
CA LEU A 92 11.62 -0.56 14.76
C LEU A 92 11.07 0.57 13.89
N ALA A 93 10.52 1.58 14.54
CA ALA A 93 10.00 2.77 13.90
C ALA A 93 11.04 3.89 13.96
N PRO A 94 11.69 4.25 12.86
CA PRO A 94 12.55 5.43 12.81
C PRO A 94 11.71 6.70 12.90
N GLU A 95 12.37 7.80 13.22
CA GLU A 95 11.81 9.11 13.03
C GLU A 95 11.75 9.46 11.54
N LEU A 96 10.60 9.92 11.06
CA LEU A 96 10.43 10.34 9.69
C LEU A 96 11.18 11.66 9.42
N PRO A 97 11.51 11.99 8.15
CA PRO A 97 12.20 13.24 7.82
C PRO A 97 11.51 14.53 8.29
N ASN A 98 10.21 14.46 8.59
CA ASN A 98 9.43 15.57 9.12
C ASN A 98 9.41 15.63 10.65
N GLY A 99 10.20 14.80 11.35
CA GLY A 99 10.27 14.74 12.80
C GLY A 99 9.13 13.98 13.49
N SER A 100 8.21 13.37 12.72
CA SER A 100 7.13 12.56 13.28
C SER A 100 7.57 11.10 13.44
N PRO A 101 7.10 10.37 14.47
CA PRO A 101 7.35 8.94 14.57
C PRO A 101 6.71 8.20 13.38
N ALA A 102 7.38 7.17 12.86
CA ALA A 102 6.87 6.31 11.81
C ALA A 102 5.79 5.35 12.36
N ALA A 103 4.65 5.90 12.76
CA ALA A 103 3.50 5.17 13.27
C ALA A 103 2.67 4.66 12.06
N LEU A 104 2.85 3.40 11.69
CA LEU A 104 2.32 2.83 10.45
C LEU A 104 1.53 1.55 10.74
N HIS A 105 0.61 1.20 9.83
CA HIS A 105 -0.01 -0.10 9.71
C HIS A 105 0.10 -0.63 8.28
N LEU A 106 0.01 -1.95 8.15
CA LEU A 106 0.21 -2.65 6.89
C LEU A 106 -1.08 -3.32 6.41
N ALA A 107 -1.42 -3.15 5.15
CA ALA A 107 -2.42 -3.96 4.46
C ALA A 107 -1.76 -4.78 3.37
N ILE A 108 -2.19 -6.03 3.21
CA ILE A 108 -1.77 -6.92 2.13
C ILE A 108 -3.00 -7.54 1.46
N SER A 109 -2.88 -7.83 0.18
CA SER A 109 -3.91 -8.55 -0.59
C SER A 109 -3.30 -9.37 -1.71
N ASP A 110 -4.01 -10.40 -2.18
CA ASP A 110 -3.56 -11.22 -3.30
C ASP A 110 -4.66 -11.47 -4.35
N SER A 111 -4.31 -12.13 -5.44
CA SER A 111 -5.20 -12.38 -6.57
C SER A 111 -6.37 -13.31 -6.28
N THR A 112 -6.41 -13.98 -5.11
CA THR A 112 -7.56 -14.79 -4.67
C THR A 112 -8.68 -13.94 -4.08
N GLY A 113 -8.41 -12.64 -3.87
CA GLY A 113 -9.25 -11.70 -3.17
C GLY A 113 -9.12 -11.78 -1.65
N ASP A 114 -8.15 -12.51 -1.14
CA ASP A 114 -7.82 -12.52 0.28
C ASP A 114 -7.04 -11.26 0.67
N SER A 115 -7.18 -10.85 1.93
CA SER A 115 -6.54 -9.65 2.47
C SER A 115 -6.28 -9.75 3.96
N ALA A 116 -5.27 -9.03 4.42
CA ALA A 116 -5.01 -8.91 5.85
C ALA A 116 -4.51 -7.50 6.19
N ILE A 117 -4.89 -7.04 7.39
CA ILE A 117 -4.45 -5.77 7.96
C ILE A 117 -3.75 -6.05 9.29
N PHE A 118 -2.56 -5.48 9.43
CA PHE A 118 -1.70 -5.65 10.60
C PHE A 118 -1.53 -4.32 11.30
N GLU A 119 -1.92 -4.27 12.56
CA GLU A 119 -1.78 -3.09 13.42
C GLU A 119 -1.08 -3.49 14.72
N TYR A 120 -0.18 -2.65 15.19
CA TYR A 120 0.37 -2.74 16.54
C TYR A 120 -0.33 -1.72 17.43
N LEU A 121 -1.15 -2.21 18.37
CA LEU A 121 -1.90 -1.38 19.31
C LEU A 121 -1.55 -1.79 20.74
N ASP A 122 -1.17 -0.81 21.56
CA ASP A 122 -0.74 -1.06 22.95
C ASP A 122 0.38 -2.12 23.03
N GLY A 123 1.32 -2.10 22.08
CA GLY A 123 2.42 -3.06 21.99
C GLY A 123 2.00 -4.49 21.62
N LYS A 124 0.82 -4.69 21.03
CA LYS A 124 0.32 -6.00 20.62
C LYS A 124 -0.05 -6.02 19.16
N LEU A 125 0.35 -7.06 18.46
CA LEU A 125 -0.05 -7.30 17.08
C LEU A 125 -1.53 -7.67 17.00
N ARG A 126 -2.27 -6.94 16.17
CA ARG A 126 -3.64 -7.23 15.75
C ARG A 126 -3.64 -7.57 14.27
N ILE A 127 -4.30 -8.66 13.90
CA ILE A 127 -4.40 -9.11 12.51
C ILE A 127 -5.88 -9.30 12.17
N HIS A 128 -6.36 -8.54 11.19
CA HIS A 128 -7.66 -8.74 10.57
C HIS A 128 -7.43 -9.47 9.25
N HIS A 129 -7.78 -10.74 9.15
CA HIS A 129 -7.52 -11.59 8.00
C HIS A 129 -8.81 -12.14 7.41
N GLY A 130 -8.99 -11.97 6.11
CA GLY A 130 -10.11 -12.50 5.33
C GLY A 130 -10.62 -11.55 4.27
N LYS A 131 -11.38 -12.09 3.32
CA LYS A 131 -11.89 -11.38 2.13
C LYS A 131 -12.82 -10.21 2.41
N GLN A 132 -13.33 -10.09 3.62
CA GLN A 132 -14.19 -8.98 4.05
C GLN A 132 -13.41 -7.69 4.37
N TYR A 133 -12.13 -7.78 4.70
CA TYR A 133 -11.31 -6.63 5.11
C TYR A 133 -10.67 -5.93 3.90
N LYS A 134 -11.50 -5.23 3.12
CA LYS A 134 -11.16 -4.70 1.78
C LYS A 134 -10.71 -3.24 1.77
N VAL A 135 -10.91 -2.52 2.86
CA VAL A 135 -10.62 -1.08 2.95
C VAL A 135 -9.76 -0.82 4.16
N MET A 136 -8.71 -0.06 3.99
CA MET A 136 -7.89 0.50 5.08
C MET A 136 -7.66 1.98 4.78
N THR A 137 -7.78 2.84 5.79
CA THR A 137 -7.41 4.26 5.70
C THR A 137 -6.37 4.60 6.76
N ASN A 138 -6.64 5.53 7.66
CA ASN A 138 -5.73 5.92 8.73
C ASN A 138 -6.43 5.74 10.09
N SER A 139 -6.26 6.70 11.03
CA SER A 139 -6.95 6.69 12.32
C SER A 139 -8.47 6.80 12.19
N PRO A 140 -9.24 6.20 13.11
CA PRO A 140 -8.80 5.41 14.25
C PRO A 140 -8.40 3.98 13.86
N ALA A 141 -7.90 3.19 14.85
CA ALA A 141 -7.58 1.78 14.71
C ALA A 141 -8.73 0.99 14.05
N TYR A 142 -8.39 -0.10 13.37
CA TYR A 142 -9.26 -0.78 12.41
C TYR A 142 -10.59 -1.28 13.01
N ASP A 143 -10.59 -1.83 14.22
CA ASP A 143 -11.83 -2.22 14.93
C ASP A 143 -12.81 -1.06 15.07
N LYS A 144 -12.30 0.13 15.37
CA LYS A 144 -13.12 1.34 15.48
C LYS A 144 -13.60 1.82 14.11
N GLN A 145 -12.79 1.65 13.05
CA GLN A 145 -13.23 1.94 11.68
C GLN A 145 -14.40 1.05 11.28
N LEU A 146 -14.34 -0.25 11.57
CA LEU A 146 -15.42 -1.19 11.29
C LEU A 146 -16.70 -0.78 12.02
N ALA A 147 -16.63 -0.49 13.33
CA ALA A 147 -17.79 -0.07 14.12
C ALA A 147 -18.41 1.24 13.61
N LEU A 148 -17.60 2.22 13.22
CA LEU A 148 -18.08 3.46 12.61
C LEU A 148 -18.74 3.21 11.25
N ASN A 149 -18.22 2.27 10.46
CA ASN A 149 -18.75 1.93 9.14
C ASN A 149 -20.11 1.24 9.23
N GLU A 150 -20.37 0.41 10.25
CA GLU A 150 -21.68 -0.21 10.51
C GLU A 150 -22.78 0.84 10.59
N TYR A 151 -22.55 1.95 11.28
CA TYR A 151 -23.50 3.07 11.35
C TYR A 151 -23.82 3.67 9.97
N TRP A 152 -22.79 3.83 9.11
CA TRP A 152 -23.00 4.36 7.77
C TRP A 152 -23.66 3.36 6.82
N GLU A 153 -23.44 2.06 7.03
CA GLU A 153 -24.14 1.00 6.29
C GLU A 153 -25.64 0.99 6.60
N GLU A 154 -26.03 1.20 7.86
CA GLU A 154 -27.45 1.33 8.25
C GLU A 154 -28.15 2.54 7.59
N ILE A 155 -27.48 3.67 7.49
CA ILE A 155 -28.01 4.87 6.80
C ILE A 155 -28.13 4.60 5.30
N GLY A 156 -27.20 3.87 4.71
CA GLY A 156 -27.14 3.55 3.29
C GLY A 156 -26.54 4.68 2.44
N GLY A 157 -25.51 4.34 1.68
CA GLY A 157 -24.70 5.29 0.93
C GLY A 157 -25.41 6.01 -0.22
N LEU A 158 -26.59 5.52 -0.66
CA LEU A 158 -27.45 6.24 -1.60
C LEU A 158 -28.27 7.33 -0.91
N THR A 159 -28.44 7.23 0.40
CA THR A 159 -29.15 8.25 1.22
C THR A 159 -28.16 9.32 1.65
N PHE A 160 -27.01 8.92 2.21
CA PHE A 160 -25.97 9.84 2.66
C PHE A 160 -24.62 9.14 2.77
N LEU A 161 -23.55 9.83 2.36
CA LEU A 161 -22.16 9.46 2.63
C LEU A 161 -21.42 10.62 3.29
N PRO A 162 -20.58 10.37 4.31
CA PRO A 162 -19.81 11.42 4.95
C PRO A 162 -18.78 12.01 3.99
N GLY A 163 -18.72 13.34 3.87
CA GLY A 163 -17.99 14.04 2.81
C GLY A 163 -16.63 14.62 3.22
N THR A 164 -16.22 14.50 4.51
CA THR A 164 -14.97 15.13 4.95
C THR A 164 -13.73 14.33 4.54
N ASN A 165 -12.55 14.93 4.71
CA ASN A 165 -11.26 14.28 4.45
C ASN A 165 -10.78 13.40 5.63
N ARG A 166 -11.54 13.31 6.71
CA ARG A 166 -11.20 12.43 7.85
C ARG A 166 -11.12 10.98 7.41
N ALA A 167 -10.22 10.24 8.02
CA ALA A 167 -9.96 8.85 7.63
C ALA A 167 -11.22 7.97 7.77
N ALA A 168 -12.00 8.12 8.84
CA ALA A 168 -13.24 7.38 9.03
C ALA A 168 -14.29 7.68 7.94
N ASP A 169 -14.40 8.94 7.51
CA ASP A 169 -15.31 9.33 6.44
C ASP A 169 -14.85 8.79 5.08
N ARG A 170 -13.53 8.80 4.83
CA ARG A 170 -12.96 8.17 3.63
C ARG A 170 -13.15 6.66 3.64
N PHE A 171 -13.07 6.01 4.82
CA PHE A 171 -13.33 4.58 4.98
C PHE A 171 -14.76 4.24 4.57
N ALA A 172 -15.75 4.95 5.10
CA ALA A 172 -17.16 4.74 4.78
C ALA A 172 -17.43 4.95 3.26
N ARG A 173 -16.88 6.02 2.67
CA ARG A 173 -17.00 6.25 1.22
C ARG A 173 -16.38 5.15 0.40
N ALA A 174 -15.14 4.74 0.75
CA ALA A 174 -14.45 3.66 0.04
C ALA A 174 -15.21 2.34 0.13
N SER A 175 -15.72 1.99 1.31
CA SER A 175 -16.48 0.76 1.55
C SER A 175 -17.74 0.71 0.69
N PHE A 176 -18.55 1.79 0.72
CA PHE A 176 -19.74 1.89 -0.10
C PHE A 176 -19.43 1.85 -1.59
N LEU A 177 -18.50 2.69 -2.07
CA LEU A 177 -18.18 2.79 -3.49
C LEU A 177 -17.58 1.48 -4.03
N LEU A 178 -16.68 0.85 -3.27
CA LEU A 178 -16.12 -0.45 -3.64
C LEU A 178 -17.20 -1.54 -3.72
N GLY A 179 -18.20 -1.50 -2.86
CA GLY A 179 -19.38 -2.37 -2.93
C GLY A 179 -20.23 -2.11 -4.16
N ALA A 180 -20.40 -0.85 -4.55
CA ALA A 180 -21.31 -0.39 -5.60
C ALA A 180 -20.77 -0.52 -7.03
N ILE A 181 -19.44 -0.52 -7.25
CA ILE A 181 -18.87 -0.67 -8.60
C ILE A 181 -19.20 -2.03 -9.21
N PRO A 182 -19.36 -2.12 -10.55
CA PRO A 182 -19.69 -3.36 -11.25
C PRO A 182 -18.67 -4.48 -10.97
N LYS A 183 -19.18 -5.70 -10.72
CA LYS A 183 -18.36 -6.92 -10.52
C LYS A 183 -18.26 -7.80 -11.75
N GLN A 184 -18.88 -7.35 -12.84
CA GLN A 184 -18.86 -7.98 -14.16
C GLN A 184 -18.94 -6.90 -15.23
N ALA A 185 -18.73 -7.29 -16.50
CA ALA A 185 -18.85 -6.37 -17.63
C ALA A 185 -20.19 -5.63 -17.61
N ASP A 186 -20.17 -4.30 -17.57
CA ASP A 186 -21.39 -3.50 -17.64
C ASP A 186 -21.85 -3.38 -19.10
N PRO A 187 -23.03 -3.94 -19.45
CA PRO A 187 -23.51 -3.95 -20.85
C PRO A 187 -23.71 -2.54 -21.42
N ASN A 188 -23.90 -1.52 -20.58
CA ASN A 188 -24.11 -0.15 -21.04
C ASN A 188 -22.79 0.55 -21.41
N TYR A 189 -21.69 0.19 -20.77
CA TYR A 189 -20.41 0.89 -20.89
C TYR A 189 -19.30 0.06 -21.51
N ILE A 190 -19.38 -1.27 -21.50
CA ILE A 190 -18.30 -2.15 -21.94
C ILE A 190 -17.81 -1.85 -23.37
N LYS A 191 -18.70 -1.38 -24.24
CA LYS A 191 -18.35 -1.02 -25.63
C LYS A 191 -17.39 0.18 -25.71
N SER A 192 -17.34 1.03 -24.68
CA SER A 192 -16.44 2.18 -24.58
C SER A 192 -15.11 1.84 -23.90
N VAL A 193 -14.98 0.62 -23.36
CA VAL A 193 -13.78 0.16 -22.69
C VAL A 193 -12.79 -0.41 -23.69
N PRO A 194 -11.51 -0.11 -23.62
CA PRO A 194 -10.50 -0.69 -24.50
C PRO A 194 -10.57 -2.21 -24.54
N GLY A 195 -10.62 -2.78 -25.76
CA GLY A 195 -10.77 -4.21 -25.97
C GLY A 195 -12.07 -4.82 -25.43
N GLN A 196 -13.04 -4.01 -24.99
CA GLN A 196 -14.25 -4.43 -24.31
C GLN A 196 -13.95 -5.36 -23.11
N SER A 197 -12.83 -5.12 -22.45
CA SER A 197 -12.30 -5.97 -21.39
C SER A 197 -12.88 -5.56 -20.03
N PHE A 198 -13.42 -6.54 -19.29
CA PHE A 198 -13.83 -6.31 -17.90
C PHE A 198 -12.63 -5.94 -17.01
N ASP A 199 -11.44 -6.47 -17.26
CA ASP A 199 -10.25 -6.15 -16.48
C ASP A 199 -9.92 -4.64 -16.56
N PHE A 200 -9.97 -4.04 -17.73
CA PHE A 200 -9.82 -2.59 -17.88
C PHE A 200 -10.96 -1.79 -17.23
N GLN A 201 -12.20 -2.27 -17.36
CA GLN A 201 -13.34 -1.66 -16.67
C GLN A 201 -13.14 -1.69 -15.15
N ALA A 202 -12.68 -2.80 -14.60
CA ALA A 202 -12.43 -2.97 -13.17
C ALA A 202 -11.34 -2.01 -12.68
N VAL A 203 -10.22 -1.90 -13.39
CA VAL A 203 -9.13 -0.95 -13.08
C VAL A 203 -9.65 0.48 -13.08
N ALA A 204 -10.39 0.90 -14.13
CA ALA A 204 -10.96 2.24 -14.20
C ALA A 204 -11.96 2.52 -13.06
N SER A 205 -12.78 1.53 -12.70
CA SER A 205 -13.74 1.63 -11.60
C SER A 205 -13.05 1.80 -10.24
N VAL A 206 -12.01 0.98 -9.96
CA VAL A 206 -11.22 1.08 -8.72
C VAL A 206 -10.47 2.41 -8.67
N MET A 207 -9.93 2.88 -9.80
CA MET A 207 -9.32 4.22 -9.89
C MET A 207 -10.33 5.33 -9.54
N GLY A 208 -11.58 5.19 -9.97
CA GLY A 208 -12.67 6.09 -9.58
C GLY A 208 -12.91 6.10 -8.07
N VAL A 209 -12.92 4.93 -7.42
CA VAL A 209 -13.02 4.82 -5.96
C VAL A 209 -11.83 5.51 -5.27
N GLN A 210 -10.61 5.25 -5.71
CA GLN A 210 -9.40 5.87 -5.15
C GLN A 210 -9.44 7.41 -5.28
N ARG A 211 -9.90 7.94 -6.42
CA ARG A 211 -10.05 9.38 -6.64
C ARG A 211 -11.12 9.98 -5.75
N ALA A 212 -12.24 9.29 -5.51
CA ALA A 212 -13.33 9.76 -4.65
C ALA A 212 -12.95 9.86 -3.16
N VAL A 213 -11.91 9.15 -2.73
CA VAL A 213 -11.38 9.21 -1.34
C VAL A 213 -10.06 9.96 -1.23
N SER A 214 -9.58 10.52 -2.32
CA SER A 214 -8.37 11.34 -2.36
C SER A 214 -8.58 12.68 -1.69
N VAL A 215 -7.53 13.16 -1.02
CA VAL A 215 -7.46 14.50 -0.46
C VAL A 215 -6.77 15.39 -1.49
N PRO A 216 -7.40 16.47 -1.98
CA PRO A 216 -6.79 17.35 -2.96
C PRO A 216 -5.43 17.87 -2.52
N LEU A 217 -4.51 18.01 -3.47
CA LEU A 217 -3.16 18.49 -3.21
C LEU A 217 -3.20 19.93 -2.67
N GLY A 218 -2.44 20.17 -1.59
CA GLY A 218 -2.31 21.50 -0.99
C GLY A 218 -3.42 21.90 -0.03
N ILE A 219 -4.36 21.03 0.30
CA ILE A 219 -5.34 21.32 1.36
C ILE A 219 -4.62 21.36 2.72
N THR A 220 -4.67 22.53 3.35
CA THR A 220 -4.21 22.74 4.73
C THR A 220 -5.30 23.47 5.52
N THR A 221 -5.39 23.21 6.81
CA THR A 221 -6.22 23.98 7.73
C THR A 221 -5.33 24.63 8.81
N PRO A 222 -5.70 25.80 9.36
CA PRO A 222 -4.92 26.46 10.41
C PRO A 222 -4.70 25.56 11.63
N ASP A 223 -5.71 24.74 11.98
CA ASP A 223 -5.69 23.88 13.16
C ASP A 223 -5.01 22.53 12.91
N GLN A 224 -4.87 22.15 11.64
CA GLN A 224 -4.30 20.86 11.22
C GLN A 224 -3.42 21.04 9.97
N PRO A 225 -2.29 21.70 10.10
CA PRO A 225 -1.41 22.01 8.95
C PRO A 225 -0.80 20.77 8.29
N ASN A 226 -0.86 19.62 8.97
CA ASN A 226 -0.28 18.36 8.51
C ASN A 226 -1.32 17.38 7.95
N ILE A 227 -2.53 17.82 7.58
CA ILE A 227 -3.45 16.97 6.81
C ILE A 227 -2.75 16.61 5.51
N SER A 228 -2.38 15.34 5.39
CA SER A 228 -1.66 14.85 4.21
C SER A 228 -2.55 14.86 2.99
N SER A 229 -2.17 15.66 2.00
CA SER A 229 -2.77 15.57 0.66
C SER A 229 -2.37 14.26 -0.01
N THR A 230 -3.22 13.76 -0.90
CA THR A 230 -2.87 12.63 -1.76
C THR A 230 -1.82 13.09 -2.78
N ILE A 231 -0.65 12.46 -2.77
CA ILE A 231 0.45 12.75 -3.69
C ILE A 231 0.38 11.86 -4.91
N TRP A 232 0.00 10.59 -4.73
CA TRP A 232 -0.25 9.62 -5.80
C TRP A 232 -1.32 8.61 -5.39
N ARG A 233 -1.77 7.85 -6.37
CA ARG A 233 -2.60 6.67 -6.22
C ARG A 233 -1.96 5.54 -7.03
N SER A 234 -1.96 4.34 -6.50
CA SER A 234 -1.57 3.14 -7.21
C SER A 234 -2.74 2.16 -7.32
N ILE A 235 -2.84 1.46 -8.42
CA ILE A 235 -3.79 0.37 -8.61
C ILE A 235 -3.02 -0.86 -9.08
N SER A 236 -3.22 -1.98 -8.40
CA SER A 236 -2.59 -3.25 -8.74
C SER A 236 -3.61 -4.19 -9.37
N ASP A 237 -3.48 -4.44 -10.66
CA ASP A 237 -4.16 -5.56 -11.30
C ASP A 237 -3.39 -6.84 -10.99
N GLN A 238 -3.77 -7.47 -9.89
CA GLN A 238 -3.09 -8.63 -9.31
C GLN A 238 -3.20 -9.88 -10.21
N LYS A 239 -4.25 -9.97 -11.03
CA LYS A 239 -4.48 -11.07 -11.96
C LYS A 239 -3.57 -10.97 -13.20
N ASN A 240 -3.46 -9.77 -13.75
CA ASN A 240 -2.66 -9.52 -14.95
C ASN A 240 -1.25 -9.01 -14.65
N LEU A 241 -0.91 -8.82 -13.37
CA LEU A 241 0.39 -8.34 -12.89
C LEU A 241 0.76 -6.99 -13.50
N ILE A 242 -0.19 -6.03 -13.47
CA ILE A 242 0.01 -4.67 -13.95
C ILE A 242 -0.12 -3.69 -12.78
N TYR A 243 0.91 -2.87 -12.60
CA TYR A 243 0.95 -1.84 -11.56
C TYR A 243 0.75 -0.47 -12.18
N TYR A 244 -0.39 0.17 -11.88
CA TYR A 244 -0.77 1.50 -12.37
C TYR A 244 -0.37 2.56 -11.35
N PHE A 245 0.06 3.70 -11.85
CA PHE A 245 0.41 4.88 -11.06
C PHE A 245 -0.30 6.12 -11.58
N ASP A 246 -0.98 6.85 -10.68
CA ASP A 246 -1.75 8.06 -10.95
C ASP A 246 -1.28 9.18 -10.02
N SER A 247 -0.48 10.09 -10.55
CA SER A 247 0.08 11.22 -9.79
C SER A 247 -0.98 12.29 -9.52
N ALA A 248 -0.95 12.91 -8.34
CA ALA A 248 -1.78 14.08 -8.06
C ALA A 248 -1.29 15.36 -8.73
N THR A 249 -0.05 15.37 -9.22
CA THR A 249 0.57 16.56 -9.87
C THR A 249 0.50 16.53 -11.39
N ARG A 250 -0.02 15.45 -11.99
CA ARG A 250 -0.08 15.25 -13.45
C ARG A 250 -1.41 14.60 -13.83
N PRO A 251 -2.01 14.95 -14.97
CA PRO A 251 -3.27 14.32 -15.41
C PRO A 251 -3.07 12.93 -16.01
N ASN A 252 -1.84 12.54 -16.29
CA ASN A 252 -1.51 11.30 -16.99
C ASN A 252 -1.36 10.14 -16.02
N THR A 253 -2.03 9.04 -16.30
CA THR A 253 -1.80 7.73 -15.67
C THR A 253 -0.82 6.92 -16.52
N PHE A 254 0.12 6.25 -15.87
CA PHE A 254 1.00 5.29 -16.51
C PHE A 254 0.98 3.97 -15.73
N TRP A 255 1.52 2.91 -16.34
CA TRP A 255 1.59 1.60 -15.70
C TRP A 255 2.84 0.83 -16.13
N VAL A 256 3.14 -0.20 -15.38
CA VAL A 256 4.17 -1.17 -15.73
C VAL A 256 3.62 -2.59 -15.61
N SER A 257 3.74 -3.34 -16.69
CA SER A 257 3.46 -4.78 -16.69
C SER A 257 4.69 -5.51 -16.16
N LEU A 258 4.55 -6.24 -15.04
CA LEU A 258 5.66 -6.95 -14.41
C LEU A 258 6.29 -7.98 -15.37
N SER A 259 5.51 -8.55 -16.28
CA SER A 259 6.00 -9.46 -17.33
C SER A 259 7.00 -8.84 -18.30
N GLN A 260 7.04 -7.51 -18.40
CA GLN A 260 8.00 -6.78 -19.23
C GLN A 260 9.28 -6.38 -18.46
N LEU A 261 9.35 -6.69 -17.18
CA LEU A 261 10.53 -6.47 -16.35
C LEU A 261 11.34 -7.78 -16.25
N ASP A 262 12.65 -7.64 -16.20
CA ASP A 262 13.52 -8.76 -15.83
C ASP A 262 13.61 -8.83 -14.30
N LEU A 263 12.85 -9.76 -13.72
CA LEU A 263 12.78 -10.01 -12.27
C LEU A 263 13.59 -11.25 -11.84
N LYS A 264 14.37 -11.84 -12.75
CA LYS A 264 15.17 -13.03 -12.46
C LYS A 264 16.28 -12.75 -11.43
N PRO A 265 16.75 -13.78 -10.71
CA PRO A 265 17.93 -13.65 -9.87
C PRO A 265 19.13 -13.08 -10.65
N GLY A 266 19.76 -12.05 -10.10
CA GLY A 266 20.89 -11.36 -10.75
C GLY A 266 20.51 -10.21 -11.69
N ALA A 267 19.24 -10.01 -11.98
CA ALA A 267 18.79 -8.86 -12.77
C ALA A 267 19.15 -7.52 -12.09
N PRO A 268 19.50 -6.49 -12.85
CA PRO A 268 19.83 -5.19 -12.28
C PRO A 268 18.60 -4.52 -11.68
N ILE A 269 18.81 -3.83 -10.56
CA ILE A 269 17.79 -2.94 -10.00
C ILE A 269 17.57 -1.78 -10.96
N LYS A 270 16.32 -1.43 -11.18
CA LYS A 270 15.92 -0.31 -12.03
C LYS A 270 15.02 0.67 -11.29
N LYS A 271 15.07 1.93 -11.68
CA LYS A 271 14.24 3.01 -11.13
C LYS A 271 13.58 3.78 -12.27
N LEU A 272 12.32 4.17 -12.09
CA LEU A 272 11.63 5.20 -12.85
C LEU A 272 11.56 6.45 -11.97
N THR A 273 12.18 7.55 -12.39
CA THR A 273 12.16 8.81 -11.65
C THR A 273 10.97 9.65 -12.08
N ILE A 274 10.23 10.19 -11.09
CA ILE A 274 9.04 11.01 -11.31
C ILE A 274 9.07 12.34 -10.50
N GLN A 275 10.21 12.66 -9.90
CA GLN A 275 10.36 13.79 -8.97
C GLN A 275 10.56 15.15 -9.65
N ASN A 276 11.14 15.15 -10.86
CA ASN A 276 11.60 16.39 -11.51
C ASN A 276 10.62 16.91 -12.58
N GLY A 277 9.34 16.52 -12.49
CA GLY A 277 8.33 16.94 -13.45
C GLY A 277 8.24 16.05 -14.70
N GLU A 278 8.88 14.87 -14.70
CA GLU A 278 8.75 13.88 -15.77
C GLU A 278 7.28 13.52 -16.00
N VAL A 279 6.89 13.40 -17.26
CA VAL A 279 5.53 13.04 -17.66
C VAL A 279 5.56 11.71 -18.39
N PHE A 280 4.86 10.73 -17.84
CA PHE A 280 4.70 9.41 -18.43
C PHE A 280 3.21 9.13 -18.67
N SER A 281 2.90 8.32 -19.67
CA SER A 281 1.55 7.87 -19.98
C SER A 281 1.61 6.50 -20.65
N GLY A 282 0.71 5.61 -20.29
CA GLY A 282 0.69 4.27 -20.86
C GLY A 282 1.71 3.31 -20.21
N GLU A 283 2.15 2.31 -20.95
CA GLU A 283 3.15 1.31 -20.50
C GLU A 283 4.54 1.92 -20.46
N VAL A 284 5.24 1.77 -19.31
CA VAL A 284 6.53 2.43 -19.07
C VAL A 284 7.67 1.48 -18.70
N ALA A 285 7.53 0.18 -18.89
CA ALA A 285 8.60 -0.78 -18.54
C ALA A 285 9.95 -0.45 -19.20
N ALA A 286 9.94 0.07 -20.43
CA ALA A 286 11.13 0.48 -21.17
C ALA A 286 11.82 1.75 -20.61
N GLU A 287 11.09 2.54 -19.83
CA GLU A 287 11.58 3.80 -19.27
C GLU A 287 12.39 3.61 -17.96
N PHE A 288 12.28 2.43 -17.35
CA PHE A 288 13.05 2.11 -16.15
C PHE A 288 14.54 2.03 -16.48
N LYS A 289 15.36 2.76 -15.73
CA LYS A 289 16.82 2.83 -15.90
C LYS A 289 17.52 2.08 -14.77
N PRO A 290 18.71 1.48 -15.05
CA PRO A 290 19.53 0.88 -14.01
C PRO A 290 19.78 1.86 -12.86
N ALA A 291 19.71 1.38 -11.64
CA ALA A 291 19.90 2.18 -10.45
C ALA A 291 20.70 1.41 -9.38
N LYS A 292 21.24 2.16 -8.41
CA LYS A 292 21.77 1.55 -7.19
C LYS A 292 20.64 1.01 -6.32
N PRO A 293 20.91 0.03 -5.46
CA PRO A 293 19.93 -0.40 -4.45
C PRO A 293 19.38 0.80 -3.67
N PHE A 294 18.09 0.75 -3.41
CA PHE A 294 17.43 1.77 -2.60
C PHE A 294 17.91 1.67 -1.15
N HIS A 295 18.23 2.81 -0.54
CA HIS A 295 18.58 2.89 0.87
C HIS A 295 17.32 3.17 1.70
N PHE A 296 16.95 2.20 2.51
CA PHE A 296 15.82 2.33 3.42
C PHE A 296 16.20 3.11 4.66
N LEU A 297 15.26 3.85 5.23
CA LEU A 297 15.49 4.60 6.46
C LEU A 297 15.77 3.63 7.63
N PRO A 298 16.92 3.74 8.31
CA PRO A 298 17.28 2.82 9.36
C PRO A 298 16.43 3.01 10.61
N GLY A 299 16.07 1.90 11.26
CA GLY A 299 15.56 1.89 12.62
C GLY A 299 16.71 1.86 13.60
N ASN A 300 16.67 2.69 14.64
CA ASN A 300 17.67 2.66 15.70
C ASN A 300 17.14 1.85 16.89
N PRO A 301 17.76 0.72 17.21
CA PRO A 301 17.54 0.08 18.50
C PRO A 301 18.27 0.93 19.57
N GLU A 302 17.54 1.67 20.38
CA GLU A 302 18.09 2.27 21.61
C GLU A 302 18.19 1.24 22.72
#